data_79f550f464a54809f2e2636d243d1694
#
_entry.id   79f550f464a54809f2e2636d243d1694
#
_cell.length_a   1.000
_cell.length_b   1.000
_cell.length_c   1.000
_cell.angle_alpha   90.00
_cell.angle_beta   90.00
_cell.angle_gamma   90.00
#
_symmetry.space_group_name_H-M   'P 1'
#
loop_
_entity.id
_entity.type
_entity.pdbx_description
1 polymer ?
#
loop_
_entity_poly.entity_id
_entity_poly.type
_entity_poly.pdbx_seq_one_letter_code
_entity_poly.pdbx_strand_id
1 'polypeptide(L)'
;MELIKPIVRVGNSAGVILPREFLHGRARIEIIQKPINIKRDIFEILDRYLYDILGIYLVGSRAREEHSIDSDIDIIVASKNTRKKISSGKYNIEIYPLDSIKKTLESDPITIYPRLIEAKPILNTFLLNELVNIEITKYSFKEFINACKRIIKINKEFINLDKIEKKRFTSSKGIVYSLILRLRSIYLMKCILNKKKYLFTDFKNWLMDKASLKESEFN
;
A
#
# COMPACT_ATOMS: atom_id res chain seq x y z
N MET A 1 -15.99 21.59 -30.97
CA MET A 1 -14.70 21.94 -30.34
C MET A 1 -14.82 21.59 -28.86
N GLU A 2 -13.93 20.78 -28.34
CA GLU A 2 -13.87 20.39 -26.93
C GLU A 2 -12.62 21.04 -26.31
N LEU A 3 -12.77 21.69 -25.14
CA LEU A 3 -11.68 22.31 -24.41
C LEU A 3 -11.65 21.75 -22.99
N ILE A 4 -10.54 21.14 -22.60
CA ILE A 4 -10.27 20.73 -21.22
C ILE A 4 -9.54 21.88 -20.51
N LYS A 5 -10.17 22.46 -19.51
CA LYS A 5 -9.63 23.60 -18.73
C LYS A 5 -9.73 23.33 -17.24
N PRO A 6 -8.75 23.78 -16.43
CA PRO A 6 -8.85 23.69 -15.00
C PRO A 6 -9.99 24.59 -14.45
N ILE A 7 -10.62 24.11 -13.40
CA ILE A 7 -11.55 24.92 -12.62
C ILE A 7 -10.71 25.75 -11.63
N VAL A 8 -10.87 27.06 -11.68
CA VAL A 8 -10.12 28.01 -10.86
C VAL A 8 -11.04 28.77 -9.92
N ARG A 9 -10.47 29.36 -8.87
CA ARG A 9 -11.24 30.21 -7.96
C ARG A 9 -11.59 31.54 -8.64
N VAL A 10 -12.85 31.91 -8.63
CA VAL A 10 -13.36 33.19 -9.11
C VAL A 10 -14.17 33.84 -8.00
N GLY A 11 -13.56 34.78 -7.26
CA GLY A 11 -14.19 35.35 -6.05
C GLY A 11 -14.46 34.27 -4.99
N ASN A 12 -15.72 34.09 -4.60
CA ASN A 12 -16.19 33.06 -3.66
C ASN A 12 -16.72 31.80 -4.37
N SER A 13 -16.56 31.73 -5.71
CA SER A 13 -17.05 30.62 -6.53
C SER A 13 -15.95 29.94 -7.31
N ALA A 14 -16.25 28.83 -7.95
CA ALA A 14 -15.40 28.14 -8.92
C ALA A 14 -15.83 28.52 -10.34
N GLY A 15 -14.87 28.77 -11.24
CA GLY A 15 -15.11 29.16 -12.63
C GLY A 15 -14.11 28.52 -13.59
N VAL A 16 -14.47 28.52 -14.87
CA VAL A 16 -13.58 28.12 -15.96
C VAL A 16 -13.25 29.36 -16.78
N ILE A 17 -11.95 29.65 -16.96
CA ILE A 17 -11.50 30.80 -17.76
C ILE A 17 -11.34 30.33 -19.21
N LEU A 18 -12.10 30.95 -20.10
CA LEU A 18 -12.03 30.71 -21.54
C LEU A 18 -11.26 31.85 -22.24
N PRO A 19 -10.65 31.61 -23.42
CA PRO A 19 -10.08 32.65 -24.26
C PRO A 19 -11.08 33.76 -24.55
N ARG A 20 -10.57 35.00 -24.71
CA ARG A 20 -11.38 36.21 -24.88
C ARG A 20 -12.31 36.15 -26.11
N GLU A 21 -11.95 35.38 -27.12
CA GLU A 21 -12.74 35.18 -28.34
C GLU A 21 -14.12 34.55 -28.10
N PHE A 22 -14.31 33.88 -26.94
CA PHE A 22 -15.58 33.26 -26.52
C PHE A 22 -16.44 34.19 -25.65
N LEU A 23 -16.03 35.49 -25.53
CA LEU A 23 -16.81 36.45 -24.75
C LEU A 23 -18.23 36.59 -25.34
N HIS A 24 -19.23 36.67 -24.47
CA HIS A 24 -20.66 36.70 -24.83
C HIS A 24 -21.21 35.43 -25.48
N GLY A 25 -20.42 34.34 -25.64
CA GLY A 25 -20.85 33.05 -26.09
C GLY A 25 -21.56 32.24 -24.99
N ARG A 26 -22.00 31.01 -25.35
CA ARG A 26 -22.54 30.03 -24.40
C ARG A 26 -21.67 28.78 -24.41
N ALA A 27 -21.37 28.25 -23.23
CA ALA A 27 -20.63 27.02 -23.07
C ALA A 27 -21.44 26.02 -22.23
N ARG A 28 -21.34 24.74 -22.59
CA ARG A 28 -21.75 23.62 -21.72
C ARG A 28 -20.52 23.18 -20.96
N ILE A 29 -20.62 23.08 -19.64
CA ILE A 29 -19.51 22.62 -18.79
C ILE A 29 -19.83 21.21 -18.28
N GLU A 30 -18.90 20.28 -18.53
CA GLU A 30 -18.90 18.94 -17.96
C GLU A 30 -17.76 18.82 -16.97
N ILE A 31 -18.07 18.40 -15.73
CA ILE A 31 -17.05 18.23 -14.69
C ILE A 31 -16.47 16.82 -14.82
N ILE A 32 -15.30 16.73 -15.44
CA ILE A 32 -14.59 15.47 -15.66
C ILE A 32 -14.00 14.94 -14.35
N GLN A 33 -13.56 15.84 -13.45
CA GLN A 33 -12.93 15.47 -12.19
C GLN A 33 -13.33 16.42 -11.08
N LYS A 34 -13.88 15.87 -9.99
CA LYS A 34 -14.11 16.63 -8.75
C LYS A 34 -12.82 16.69 -7.93
N PRO A 35 -12.59 17.79 -7.18
CA PRO A 35 -11.48 17.84 -6.23
C PRO A 35 -11.66 16.75 -5.17
N ILE A 36 -10.58 16.01 -4.90
CA ILE A 36 -10.58 14.93 -3.91
C ILE A 36 -10.60 15.55 -2.51
N ASN A 37 -11.64 15.25 -1.75
CA ASN A 37 -11.71 15.54 -0.31
C ASN A 37 -11.76 14.24 0.45
N ILE A 38 -10.56 13.69 0.73
CA ILE A 38 -10.39 12.35 1.33
C ILE A 38 -11.25 12.16 2.58
N LYS A 39 -11.31 13.15 3.48
CA LYS A 39 -12.10 13.01 4.70
C LYS A 39 -13.59 12.87 4.40
N ARG A 40 -14.17 13.80 3.65
CA ARG A 40 -15.60 13.77 3.30
C ARG A 40 -15.96 12.50 2.54
N ASP A 41 -15.18 12.19 1.50
CA ASP A 41 -15.46 11.08 0.61
C ASP A 41 -15.42 9.74 1.36
N ILE A 42 -14.47 9.58 2.30
CA ILE A 42 -14.39 8.36 3.15
C ILE A 42 -15.61 8.23 4.06
N PHE A 43 -16.06 9.31 4.70
CA PHE A 43 -17.23 9.25 5.55
C PHE A 43 -18.51 8.95 4.75
N GLU A 44 -18.63 9.48 3.51
CA GLU A 44 -19.74 9.14 2.60
C GLU A 44 -19.71 7.66 2.20
N ILE A 45 -18.53 7.11 1.83
CA ILE A 45 -18.39 5.70 1.45
C ILE A 45 -18.67 4.76 2.63
N LEU A 46 -18.26 5.15 3.82
CA LEU A 46 -18.36 4.34 5.04
C LEU A 46 -19.65 4.56 5.83
N ASP A 47 -20.59 5.38 5.37
CA ASP A 47 -21.80 5.78 6.08
C ASP A 47 -22.51 4.59 6.75
N ARG A 48 -22.71 3.50 6.00
CA ARG A 48 -23.40 2.29 6.49
C ARG A 48 -22.66 1.53 7.59
N TYR A 49 -21.38 1.84 7.81
CA TYR A 49 -20.50 1.12 8.74
C TYR A 49 -20.06 2.00 9.92
N LEU A 50 -20.44 3.29 9.96
CA LEU A 50 -19.95 4.25 10.95
C LEU A 50 -20.18 3.82 12.40
N TYR A 51 -21.29 3.11 12.67
CA TYR A 51 -21.62 2.60 14.00
C TYR A 51 -20.64 1.55 14.53
N ASP A 52 -19.88 0.89 13.64
CA ASP A 52 -18.95 -0.20 13.95
C ASP A 52 -17.49 0.24 13.87
N ILE A 53 -17.22 1.45 13.34
CA ILE A 53 -15.87 1.96 13.10
C ILE A 53 -15.22 2.45 14.40
N LEU A 54 -13.98 2.02 14.63
CA LEU A 54 -13.14 2.41 15.76
C LEU A 54 -12.00 3.35 15.34
N GLY A 55 -11.51 3.24 14.10
CA GLY A 55 -10.44 4.08 13.58
C GLY A 55 -10.35 4.03 12.05
N ILE A 56 -9.87 5.10 11.43
CA ILE A 56 -9.69 5.24 9.98
C ILE A 56 -8.30 5.79 9.71
N TYR A 57 -7.54 5.13 8.85
CA TYR A 57 -6.13 5.42 8.60
C TYR A 57 -5.85 5.45 7.10
N LEU A 58 -5.32 6.58 6.62
CA LEU A 58 -4.78 6.70 5.26
C LEU A 58 -3.43 6.01 5.23
N VAL A 59 -3.24 5.11 4.26
CA VAL A 59 -2.02 4.31 4.10
C VAL A 59 -1.48 4.40 2.66
N GLY A 60 -0.39 3.69 2.36
CA GLY A 60 0.16 3.61 1.01
C GLY A 60 0.86 4.89 0.54
N SER A 61 0.95 5.08 -0.78
CA SER A 61 1.73 6.17 -1.40
C SER A 61 1.27 7.56 -0.96
N ARG A 62 -0.04 7.74 -0.74
CA ARG A 62 -0.59 9.03 -0.28
C ARG A 62 -0.25 9.35 1.18
N ALA A 63 -0.12 8.35 2.02
CA ALA A 63 0.35 8.56 3.39
C ALA A 63 1.82 8.96 3.40
N ARG A 64 2.64 8.41 2.50
CA ARG A 64 4.07 8.72 2.34
C ARG A 64 4.35 9.99 1.53
N GLU A 65 3.31 10.61 0.93
CA GLU A 65 3.46 11.76 0.01
C GLU A 65 4.22 11.44 -1.29
N GLU A 66 4.25 10.17 -1.69
CA GLU A 66 4.90 9.63 -2.89
C GLU A 66 3.90 9.34 -4.02
N HIS A 67 2.74 10.02 -4.02
CA HIS A 67 1.64 9.71 -4.95
C HIS A 67 1.65 10.59 -6.20
N SER A 68 1.20 10.05 -7.31
CA SER A 68 0.81 10.78 -8.51
C SER A 68 -0.68 11.16 -8.45
N ILE A 69 -1.13 11.98 -9.42
CA ILE A 69 -2.56 12.37 -9.54
C ILE A 69 -3.47 11.13 -9.70
N ASP A 70 -2.96 10.08 -10.37
CA ASP A 70 -3.72 8.86 -10.66
C ASP A 70 -3.57 7.77 -9.61
N SER A 71 -2.76 8.00 -8.58
CA SER A 71 -2.58 7.01 -7.50
C SER A 71 -3.87 6.77 -6.73
N ASP A 72 -4.10 5.50 -6.42
CA ASP A 72 -5.18 5.06 -5.55
C ASP A 72 -5.07 5.65 -4.13
N ILE A 73 -6.18 5.66 -3.43
CA ILE A 73 -6.29 6.10 -2.03
C ILE A 73 -6.56 4.86 -1.19
N ASP A 74 -5.52 4.37 -0.53
CA ASP A 74 -5.60 3.18 0.31
C ASP A 74 -5.97 3.57 1.74
N ILE A 75 -7.00 2.91 2.28
CA ILE A 75 -7.51 3.16 3.62
C ILE A 75 -7.60 1.85 4.39
N ILE A 76 -7.09 1.85 5.62
CA ILE A 76 -7.35 0.81 6.61
C ILE A 76 -8.35 1.34 7.62
N VAL A 77 -9.38 0.55 7.89
CA VAL A 77 -10.41 0.85 8.88
C VAL A 77 -10.38 -0.24 9.95
N ALA A 78 -10.20 0.17 11.20
CA ALA A 78 -10.42 -0.69 12.35
C ALA A 78 -11.88 -0.61 12.76
N SER A 79 -12.53 -1.76 12.91
CA SER A 79 -13.94 -1.89 13.29
C SER A 79 -14.09 -2.79 14.52
N LYS A 80 -15.28 -2.81 15.11
CA LYS A 80 -15.61 -3.79 16.16
C LYS A 80 -15.67 -5.20 15.58
N ASN A 81 -16.52 -5.40 14.55
CA ASN A 81 -16.83 -6.73 14.03
C ASN A 81 -16.78 -6.84 12.50
N THR A 82 -16.90 -5.72 11.78
CA THR A 82 -17.02 -5.75 10.32
C THR A 82 -15.69 -6.13 9.66
N ARG A 83 -15.75 -7.10 8.73
CA ARG A 83 -14.66 -7.41 7.79
C ARG A 83 -15.17 -7.19 6.37
N LYS A 84 -14.62 -6.22 5.65
CA LYS A 84 -15.02 -5.95 4.27
C LYS A 84 -13.92 -5.27 3.48
N LYS A 85 -13.93 -5.47 2.18
CA LYS A 85 -13.13 -4.71 1.22
C LYS A 85 -14.07 -3.93 0.31
N ILE A 86 -13.83 -2.63 0.15
CA ILE A 86 -14.64 -1.73 -0.67
C ILE A 86 -13.71 -1.03 -1.64
N SER A 87 -14.05 -1.09 -2.94
CA SER A 87 -13.41 -0.29 -3.98
C SER A 87 -14.46 0.66 -4.56
N SER A 88 -14.20 1.96 -4.47
CA SER A 88 -15.11 3.02 -4.95
C SER A 88 -14.30 4.13 -5.60
N GLY A 89 -14.35 4.22 -6.93
CA GLY A 89 -13.50 5.13 -7.70
C GLY A 89 -12.03 4.86 -7.42
N LYS A 90 -11.31 5.88 -6.94
CA LYS A 90 -9.90 5.76 -6.55
C LYS A 90 -9.67 5.21 -5.13
N TYR A 91 -10.75 4.91 -4.37
CA TYR A 91 -10.64 4.48 -2.99
C TYR A 91 -10.61 2.96 -2.88
N ASN A 92 -9.57 2.43 -2.22
CA ASN A 92 -9.43 1.05 -1.78
C ASN A 92 -9.49 1.02 -0.26
N ILE A 93 -10.61 0.57 0.30
CA ILE A 93 -10.86 0.57 1.74
C ILE A 93 -10.91 -0.87 2.23
N GLU A 94 -10.07 -1.17 3.20
CA GLU A 94 -10.03 -2.47 3.87
C GLU A 94 -10.48 -2.30 5.32
N ILE A 95 -11.64 -2.88 5.65
CA ILE A 95 -12.20 -2.88 6.99
C ILE A 95 -11.84 -4.19 7.68
N TYR A 96 -11.23 -4.10 8.84
CA TYR A 96 -10.84 -5.24 9.66
C TYR A 96 -11.35 -5.10 11.09
N PRO A 97 -11.86 -6.18 11.70
CA PRO A 97 -12.07 -6.23 13.14
C PRO A 97 -10.76 -5.92 13.88
N LEU A 98 -10.85 -5.12 14.94
CA LEU A 98 -9.69 -4.73 15.75
C LEU A 98 -8.91 -5.93 16.27
N ASP A 99 -9.62 -6.96 16.74
CA ASP A 99 -9.00 -8.19 17.23
C ASP A 99 -8.23 -8.93 16.12
N SER A 100 -8.73 -8.87 14.88
CA SER A 100 -8.01 -9.42 13.72
C SER A 100 -6.74 -8.64 13.41
N ILE A 101 -6.77 -7.32 13.53
CA ILE A 101 -5.57 -6.48 13.37
C ILE A 101 -4.54 -6.84 14.45
N LYS A 102 -4.93 -6.88 15.72
CA LYS A 102 -4.06 -7.24 16.84
C LYS A 102 -3.45 -8.63 16.65
N LYS A 103 -4.28 -9.62 16.35
CA LYS A 103 -3.83 -11.00 16.09
C LYS A 103 -2.84 -11.07 14.91
N THR A 104 -3.08 -10.31 13.84
CA THR A 104 -2.17 -10.26 12.70
C THR A 104 -0.84 -9.61 13.09
N LEU A 105 -0.84 -8.56 13.90
CA LEU A 105 0.38 -7.93 14.41
C LEU A 105 1.21 -8.89 15.28
N GLU A 106 0.56 -9.76 16.03
CA GLU A 106 1.21 -10.76 16.89
C GLU A 106 1.77 -11.96 16.12
N SER A 107 1.10 -12.39 15.02
CA SER A 107 1.42 -13.67 14.34
C SER A 107 2.02 -13.52 12.94
N ASP A 108 1.73 -12.42 12.22
CA ASP A 108 2.25 -12.11 10.87
C ASP A 108 2.28 -10.60 10.63
N PRO A 109 3.11 -9.85 11.37
CA PRO A 109 3.13 -8.39 11.30
C PRO A 109 3.59 -7.84 9.94
N ILE A 110 4.25 -8.64 9.09
CA ILE A 110 4.74 -8.21 7.77
C ILE A 110 3.60 -7.66 6.89
N THR A 111 2.41 -8.21 7.03
CA THR A 111 1.27 -7.87 6.16
C THR A 111 0.64 -6.52 6.46
N ILE A 112 0.64 -6.09 7.72
CA ILE A 112 -0.11 -4.90 8.15
C ILE A 112 0.75 -3.85 8.85
N TYR A 113 1.75 -4.25 9.66
CA TYR A 113 2.55 -3.31 10.46
C TYR A 113 3.23 -2.20 9.64
N PRO A 114 3.86 -2.48 8.46
CA PRO A 114 4.48 -1.43 7.64
C PRO A 114 3.48 -0.38 7.16
N ARG A 115 2.23 -0.78 6.94
CA ARG A 115 1.16 0.12 6.52
C ARG A 115 0.68 0.99 7.69
N LEU A 116 0.66 0.44 8.91
CA LEU A 116 0.23 1.18 10.11
C LEU A 116 1.28 2.18 10.58
N ILE A 117 2.58 1.85 10.52
CA ILE A 117 3.64 2.77 10.94
C ILE A 117 3.76 4.00 10.04
N GLU A 118 3.34 3.89 8.79
CA GLU A 118 3.34 4.98 7.81
C GLU A 118 1.98 5.69 7.72
N ALA A 119 0.99 5.21 8.46
CA ALA A 119 -0.38 5.67 8.35
C ALA A 119 -0.57 7.10 8.86
N LYS A 120 -1.41 7.87 8.13
CA LYS A 120 -1.92 9.18 8.60
C LYS A 120 -3.32 8.98 9.18
N PRO A 121 -3.54 9.26 10.46
CA PRO A 121 -4.86 9.04 11.07
C PRO A 121 -5.88 10.06 10.55
N ILE A 122 -7.04 9.57 10.11
CA ILE A 122 -8.23 10.36 9.79
C ILE A 122 -9.18 10.37 11.00
N LEU A 123 -9.30 9.22 11.65
CA LEU A 123 -10.07 9.02 12.87
C LEU A 123 -9.28 8.17 13.87
N ASN A 124 -9.26 8.59 15.12
CA ASN A 124 -8.69 7.88 16.28
C ASN A 124 -7.17 7.65 16.21
N THR A 125 -6.42 8.74 16.38
CA THR A 125 -4.95 8.71 16.50
C THR A 125 -4.46 7.87 17.68
N PHE A 126 -5.20 7.85 18.79
CA PHE A 126 -4.84 7.08 19.97
C PHE A 126 -4.78 5.58 19.68
N LEU A 127 -5.80 5.04 19.03
CA LEU A 127 -5.84 3.63 18.64
C LEU A 127 -4.72 3.28 17.65
N LEU A 128 -4.38 4.17 16.70
CA LEU A 128 -3.24 3.95 15.82
C LEU A 128 -1.94 3.81 16.62
N ASN A 129 -1.72 4.71 17.59
CA ASN A 129 -0.55 4.66 18.45
C ASN A 129 -0.49 3.37 19.29
N GLU A 130 -1.62 2.88 19.79
CA GLU A 130 -1.66 1.58 20.47
C GLU A 130 -1.23 0.45 19.53
N LEU A 131 -1.76 0.42 18.30
CA LEU A 131 -1.47 -0.64 17.32
C LEU A 131 0.00 -0.65 16.88
N VAL A 132 0.63 0.51 16.67
CA VAL A 132 2.05 0.58 16.28
C VAL A 132 3.02 0.32 17.44
N ASN A 133 2.55 0.43 18.68
CA ASN A 133 3.34 0.13 19.87
C ASN A 133 3.16 -1.31 20.40
N ILE A 134 2.37 -2.15 19.73
CA ILE A 134 2.29 -3.58 20.06
C ILE A 134 3.69 -4.19 20.00
N GLU A 135 4.03 -4.98 21.00
CA GLU A 135 5.32 -5.66 21.05
C GLU A 135 5.41 -6.74 19.97
N ILE A 136 6.29 -6.53 18.99
CA ILE A 136 6.58 -7.48 17.92
C ILE A 136 7.93 -8.13 18.21
N THR A 137 7.93 -9.45 18.37
CA THR A 137 9.11 -10.26 18.67
C THR A 137 9.49 -11.13 17.48
N LYS A 138 10.64 -11.81 17.57
CA LYS A 138 11.05 -12.81 16.56
C LYS A 138 10.00 -13.94 16.40
N TYR A 139 9.29 -14.26 17.44
CA TYR A 139 8.24 -15.31 17.42
C TYR A 139 7.04 -14.92 16.55
N SER A 140 6.73 -13.62 16.45
CA SER A 140 5.68 -13.09 15.58
C SER A 140 5.90 -13.41 14.09
N PHE A 141 7.11 -13.80 13.69
CA PHE A 141 7.47 -14.13 12.31
C PHE A 141 7.62 -15.64 12.05
N LYS A 142 7.28 -16.50 13.02
CA LYS A 142 7.48 -17.95 12.92
C LYS A 142 6.83 -18.55 11.68
N GLU A 143 5.57 -18.23 11.44
CA GLU A 143 4.83 -18.76 10.28
C GLU A 143 5.40 -18.22 8.96
N PHE A 144 5.76 -16.96 8.90
CA PHE A 144 6.43 -16.37 7.75
C PHE A 144 7.77 -17.07 7.44
N ILE A 145 8.60 -17.30 8.46
CA ILE A 145 9.90 -18.01 8.30
C ILE A 145 9.67 -19.42 7.78
N ASN A 146 8.69 -20.16 8.32
CA ASN A 146 8.35 -21.49 7.86
C ASN A 146 7.86 -21.50 6.41
N ALA A 147 7.03 -20.50 6.01
CA ALA A 147 6.61 -20.33 4.64
C ALA A 147 7.81 -20.06 3.70
N CYS A 148 8.75 -19.19 4.10
CA CYS A 148 9.98 -18.95 3.34
C CYS A 148 10.79 -20.24 3.14
N LYS A 149 10.99 -21.04 4.18
CA LYS A 149 11.70 -22.32 4.08
C LYS A 149 11.05 -23.27 3.07
N ARG A 150 9.70 -23.40 3.11
CA ARG A 150 8.96 -24.22 2.14
C ARG A 150 9.16 -23.74 0.69
N ILE A 151 9.05 -22.45 0.45
CA ILE A 151 9.21 -21.87 -0.90
C ILE A 151 10.65 -22.03 -1.41
N ILE A 152 11.67 -21.86 -0.56
CA ILE A 152 13.05 -22.10 -0.93
C ILE A 152 13.26 -23.57 -1.35
N LYS A 153 12.65 -24.51 -0.63
CA LYS A 153 12.70 -25.93 -0.99
C LYS A 153 12.08 -26.18 -2.37
N ILE A 154 10.88 -25.67 -2.61
CA ILE A 154 10.17 -25.78 -3.89
C ILE A 154 11.00 -25.16 -5.02
N ASN A 155 11.55 -23.97 -4.84
CA ASN A 155 12.40 -23.34 -5.87
C ASN A 155 13.65 -24.16 -6.18
N LYS A 156 14.28 -24.82 -5.19
CA LYS A 156 15.40 -25.75 -5.42
C LYS A 156 14.99 -26.96 -6.26
N GLU A 157 13.80 -27.50 -6.00
CA GLU A 157 13.25 -28.64 -6.77
C GLU A 157 13.00 -28.24 -8.23
N PHE A 158 12.43 -27.05 -8.50
CA PHE A 158 12.29 -26.53 -9.87
C PHE A 158 13.62 -26.35 -10.60
N ILE A 159 14.63 -25.78 -9.92
CA ILE A 159 15.99 -25.66 -10.52
C ILE A 159 16.58 -27.03 -10.88
N ASN A 160 16.36 -28.04 -10.04
CA ASN A 160 16.84 -29.38 -10.31
C ASN A 160 16.11 -30.02 -11.50
N LEU A 161 14.79 -29.84 -11.61
CA LEU A 161 14.03 -30.31 -12.76
C LEU A 161 14.48 -29.67 -14.06
N ASP A 162 14.68 -28.35 -14.09
CA ASP A 162 15.21 -27.63 -15.26
C ASP A 162 16.59 -28.19 -15.71
N LYS A 163 17.45 -28.55 -14.75
CA LYS A 163 18.76 -29.18 -15.05
C LYS A 163 18.60 -30.55 -15.68
N ILE A 164 17.67 -31.39 -15.17
CA ILE A 164 17.45 -32.76 -15.70
C ILE A 164 16.89 -32.69 -17.12
N GLU A 165 15.92 -31.79 -17.35
CA GLU A 165 15.27 -31.65 -18.66
C GLU A 165 16.12 -30.92 -19.70
N LYS A 166 17.35 -30.50 -19.36
CA LYS A 166 18.26 -29.69 -20.22
C LYS A 166 17.57 -28.45 -20.81
N LYS A 167 16.50 -28.01 -20.21
CA LYS A 167 15.80 -26.76 -20.57
C LYS A 167 16.62 -25.59 -20.08
N ARG A 168 16.89 -24.63 -20.96
CA ARG A 168 17.48 -23.35 -20.58
C ARG A 168 16.49 -22.62 -19.66
N PHE A 169 16.60 -22.78 -18.33
CA PHE A 169 16.01 -21.99 -17.25
C PHE A 169 14.73 -21.20 -17.64
N THR A 170 13.74 -21.86 -18.23
CA THR A 170 12.48 -21.21 -18.63
C THR A 170 11.70 -20.68 -17.41
N SER A 171 11.90 -21.31 -16.26
CA SER A 171 11.32 -20.91 -14.97
C SER A 171 12.18 -19.90 -14.19
N SER A 172 13.39 -19.56 -14.68
CA SER A 172 14.37 -18.76 -13.91
C SER A 172 13.86 -17.40 -13.48
N LYS A 173 13.11 -16.66 -14.34
CA LYS A 173 12.56 -15.35 -14.02
C LYS A 173 11.57 -15.42 -12.84
N GLY A 174 10.67 -16.41 -12.83
CA GLY A 174 9.72 -16.62 -11.74
C GLY A 174 10.40 -16.99 -10.43
N ILE A 175 11.45 -17.82 -10.49
CA ILE A 175 12.24 -18.22 -9.31
C ILE A 175 12.99 -17.00 -8.74
N VAL A 176 13.68 -16.22 -9.58
CA VAL A 176 14.40 -15.02 -9.16
C VAL A 176 13.44 -14.01 -8.53
N TYR A 177 12.31 -13.75 -9.18
CA TYR A 177 11.27 -12.86 -8.63
C TYR A 177 10.75 -13.36 -7.27
N SER A 178 10.46 -14.66 -7.15
CA SER A 178 10.03 -15.28 -5.89
C SER A 178 11.08 -15.11 -4.79
N LEU A 179 12.36 -15.28 -5.09
CA LEU A 179 13.45 -15.10 -4.12
C LEU A 179 13.60 -13.64 -3.71
N ILE A 180 13.56 -12.69 -4.65
CA ILE A 180 13.64 -11.24 -4.34
C ILE A 180 12.49 -10.84 -3.41
N LEU A 181 11.26 -11.29 -3.66
CA LEU A 181 10.13 -11.01 -2.78
C LEU A 181 10.36 -11.54 -1.35
N ARG A 182 10.94 -12.74 -1.21
CA ARG A 182 11.24 -13.31 0.12
C ARG A 182 12.36 -12.55 0.82
N LEU A 183 13.41 -12.20 0.10
CA LEU A 183 14.52 -11.39 0.65
C LEU A 183 14.04 -10.00 1.08
N ARG A 184 13.17 -9.38 0.29
CA ARG A 184 12.52 -8.11 0.67
C ARG A 184 11.73 -8.24 1.96
N SER A 185 10.94 -9.30 2.10
CA SER A 185 10.15 -9.55 3.31
C SER A 185 11.03 -9.86 4.53
N ILE A 186 12.16 -10.58 4.34
CA ILE A 186 13.15 -10.81 5.40
C ILE A 186 13.81 -9.49 5.83
N TYR A 187 14.15 -8.63 4.87
CA TYR A 187 14.69 -7.31 5.20
C TYR A 187 13.67 -6.44 5.94
N LEU A 188 12.41 -6.49 5.52
CA LEU A 188 11.30 -5.80 6.19
C LEU A 188 11.12 -6.31 7.63
N MET A 189 11.19 -7.64 7.85
CA MET A 189 11.20 -8.22 9.21
C MET A 189 12.34 -7.63 10.06
N LYS A 190 13.54 -7.52 9.48
CA LYS A 190 14.69 -6.88 10.18
C LYS A 190 14.40 -5.41 10.51
N CYS A 191 13.78 -4.67 9.59
CA CYS A 191 13.39 -3.28 9.84
C CYS A 191 12.39 -3.18 11.00
N ILE A 192 11.35 -4.02 11.00
CA ILE A 192 10.31 -4.07 12.05
C ILE A 192 10.93 -4.35 13.42
N LEU A 193 11.77 -5.40 13.53
CA LEU A 193 12.41 -5.78 14.79
C LEU A 193 13.36 -4.69 15.34
N ASN A 194 13.96 -3.89 14.47
CA ASN A 194 14.84 -2.80 14.84
C ASN A 194 14.12 -1.43 14.90
N LYS A 195 12.79 -1.41 14.76
CA LYS A 195 11.97 -0.18 14.71
C LYS A 195 12.48 0.84 13.67
N LYS A 196 12.98 0.35 12.54
CA LYS A 196 13.47 1.17 11.42
C LYS A 196 12.42 1.25 10.31
N LYS A 197 12.34 2.41 9.67
CA LYS A 197 11.53 2.57 8.46
C LYS A 197 12.13 1.74 7.33
N TYR A 198 11.27 1.11 6.52
CA TYR A 198 11.71 0.44 5.30
C TYR A 198 11.95 1.47 4.19
N LEU A 199 13.14 1.43 3.59
CA LEU A 199 13.46 2.18 2.37
C LEU A 199 13.91 1.18 1.30
N PHE A 200 13.43 1.37 0.06
CA PHE A 200 13.80 0.48 -1.04
C PHE A 200 15.29 0.56 -1.38
N THR A 201 15.88 1.76 -1.30
CA THR A 201 17.32 1.98 -1.50
C THR A 201 18.16 1.19 -0.51
N ASP A 202 17.77 1.18 0.76
CA ASP A 202 18.48 0.43 1.80
C ASP A 202 18.35 -1.09 1.59
N PHE A 203 17.17 -1.54 1.15
CA PHE A 203 16.98 -2.94 0.77
C PHE A 203 17.86 -3.31 -0.42
N LYS A 204 17.94 -2.48 -1.47
CA LYS A 204 18.80 -2.72 -2.64
C LYS A 204 20.27 -2.87 -2.20
N ASN A 205 20.78 -1.94 -1.41
CA ASN A 205 22.14 -1.97 -0.89
C ASN A 205 22.41 -3.23 -0.04
N TRP A 206 21.48 -3.55 0.87
CA TRP A 206 21.58 -4.75 1.70
C TRP A 206 21.58 -6.04 0.86
N LEU A 207 20.79 -6.10 -0.20
CA LEU A 207 20.73 -7.28 -1.09
C LEU A 207 22.03 -7.41 -1.89
N MET A 208 22.56 -6.32 -2.44
CA MET A 208 23.82 -6.33 -3.17
C MET A 208 24.98 -6.79 -2.28
N ASP A 209 25.05 -6.28 -1.04
CA ASP A 209 26.06 -6.72 -0.06
C ASP A 209 25.96 -8.22 0.25
N LYS A 210 24.76 -8.73 0.53
CA LYS A 210 24.52 -10.13 0.92
C LYS A 210 24.70 -11.13 -0.22
N ALA A 211 24.38 -10.74 -1.44
CA ALA A 211 24.47 -11.60 -2.62
C ALA A 211 25.76 -11.38 -3.43
N SER A 212 26.62 -10.43 -2.99
CA SER A 212 27.83 -10.01 -3.71
C SER A 212 27.54 -9.63 -5.17
N LEU A 213 26.37 -9.02 -5.42
CA LEU A 213 25.92 -8.60 -6.74
C LEU A 213 26.47 -7.23 -7.10
N LYS A 214 26.80 -7.03 -8.38
CA LYS A 214 27.10 -5.71 -8.94
C LYS A 214 25.81 -4.96 -9.26
N GLU A 215 25.84 -3.62 -9.28
CA GLU A 215 24.66 -2.81 -9.58
C GLU A 215 24.06 -3.11 -10.96
N SER A 216 24.89 -3.45 -11.96
CA SER A 216 24.47 -3.85 -13.30
C SER A 216 23.69 -5.17 -13.35
N GLU A 217 23.77 -5.99 -12.32
CA GLU A 217 23.10 -7.30 -12.24
C GLU A 217 21.74 -7.21 -11.52
N PHE A 218 21.41 -6.04 -10.95
CA PHE A 218 20.17 -5.82 -10.23
C PHE A 218 19.04 -5.24 -11.11
N ASN A 219 19.39 -4.63 -12.24
CA ASN A 219 18.43 -4.00 -13.19
C ASN A 219 17.91 -5.05 -14.23
#